data_c4c8dd6a765c4b8c440c61eaa867aa01
#
_entry.id   c4c8dd6a765c4b8c440c61eaa867aa01
#
_cell.length_a   1.000
_cell.length_b   1.000
_cell.length_c   1.000
_cell.angle_alpha   90.00
_cell.angle_beta   90.00
_cell.angle_gamma   90.00
#
_symmetry.space_group_name_H-M   'P 1'
#
loop_
_entity.id
_entity.type
_entity.pdbx_description
1 polymer ?
#
loop_
_entity_poly.entity_id
_entity_poly.type
_entity_poly.pdbx_seq_one_letter_code
_entity_poly.pdbx_strand_id
1 'polypeptide(L)'
;TFAKAIQNGVSFIEFGAQWCPPCRMMEPVVEELSQDFDGKATIAQVDVDQSQELANLFGIRSIPTMMIFKDGKPVDALVGVHPKQILMEKIQAQLS
;
A
#
# COMPACT_ATOMS: atom_id res chain seq x y z
N THR A 1 11.93 6.41 -8.64
CA THR A 1 10.83 5.73 -9.34
C THR A 1 10.11 4.76 -8.42
N PHE A 2 8.92 4.37 -8.82
CA PHE A 2 8.15 3.39 -8.06
C PHE A 2 8.91 2.05 -7.95
N ALA A 3 9.48 1.59 -9.06
CA ALA A 3 10.24 0.34 -9.10
C ALA A 3 11.40 0.35 -8.09
N LYS A 4 12.11 1.46 -7.99
CA LYS A 4 13.19 1.61 -7.00
C LYS A 4 12.67 1.63 -5.58
N ALA A 5 11.54 2.28 -5.34
CA ALA A 5 10.98 2.42 -4.01
C ALA A 5 10.60 1.05 -3.41
N ILE A 6 10.14 0.11 -4.22
CA ILE A 6 9.71 -1.21 -3.76
C ILE A 6 10.75 -2.31 -3.99
N GLN A 7 11.92 -1.98 -4.51
CA GLN A 7 12.92 -2.94 -4.99
C GLN A 7 13.41 -3.91 -3.92
N ASN A 8 13.60 -3.43 -2.71
CA ASN A 8 14.20 -4.22 -1.63
C ASN A 8 13.29 -4.26 -0.43
N GLY A 9 13.20 -5.45 0.19
CA GLY A 9 12.44 -5.63 1.41
C GLY A 9 10.94 -5.59 1.19
N VAL A 10 10.22 -5.29 2.26
CA VAL A 10 8.75 -5.27 2.26
C VAL A 10 8.26 -3.85 2.03
N SER A 11 7.29 -3.72 1.12
CA SER A 11 6.64 -2.44 0.84
C SER A 11 5.13 -2.61 0.90
N PHE A 12 4.46 -1.67 1.56
CA PHE A 12 3.01 -1.59 1.62
C PHE A 12 2.58 -0.34 0.87
N ILE A 13 1.78 -0.52 -0.18
CA ILE A 13 1.37 0.58 -1.05
C ILE A 13 -0.15 0.65 -1.08
N GLU A 14 -0.70 1.81 -0.70
CA GLU A 14 -2.13 2.06 -0.85
C GLU A 14 -2.37 2.81 -2.15
N PHE A 15 -3.18 2.24 -3.03
CA PHE A 15 -3.65 2.90 -4.25
C PHE A 15 -5.00 3.54 -3.96
N GLY A 16 -5.09 4.85 -4.14
CA GLY A 16 -6.30 5.58 -3.82
C GLY A 16 -6.43 6.87 -4.61
N ALA A 17 -7.41 7.69 -4.23
CA ALA A 17 -7.64 8.99 -4.85
C ALA A 17 -8.14 9.98 -3.80
N GLN A 18 -7.87 11.27 -4.04
CA GLN A 18 -8.27 12.32 -3.10
C GLN A 18 -9.78 12.46 -2.95
N TRP A 19 -10.52 12.17 -4.02
CA TRP A 19 -11.99 12.28 -4.05
C TRP A 19 -12.70 11.07 -3.45
N CYS A 20 -11.98 10.06 -3.05
CA CYS A 20 -12.51 8.77 -2.61
C CYS A 20 -12.65 8.75 -1.08
N PRO A 21 -13.87 8.79 -0.52
CA PRO A 21 -14.03 8.80 0.94
C PRO A 21 -13.43 7.60 1.66
N PRO A 22 -13.62 6.34 1.18
CA PRO A 22 -12.95 5.20 1.83
C PRO A 22 -11.42 5.31 1.81
N CYS A 23 -10.84 5.86 0.73
CA CYS A 23 -9.41 6.09 0.65
C CYS A 23 -8.95 7.07 1.73
N ARG A 24 -9.72 8.14 1.92
CA ARG A 24 -9.41 9.16 2.93
C ARG A 24 -9.51 8.60 4.33
N MET A 25 -10.42 7.66 4.57
CA MET A 25 -10.53 6.98 5.86
C MET A 25 -9.27 6.16 6.18
N MET A 26 -8.58 5.69 5.16
CA MET A 26 -7.34 4.92 5.34
C MET A 26 -6.11 5.81 5.55
N GLU A 27 -6.16 7.09 5.24
CA GLU A 27 -4.99 7.98 5.37
C GLU A 27 -4.38 7.96 6.77
N PRO A 28 -5.16 8.14 7.87
CA PRO A 28 -4.56 8.09 9.19
C PRO A 28 -3.99 6.72 9.54
N VAL A 29 -4.60 5.64 9.05
CA VAL A 29 -4.10 4.29 9.26
C VAL A 29 -2.75 4.11 8.57
N VAL A 30 -2.65 4.54 7.31
CA VAL A 30 -1.40 4.47 6.55
C VAL A 30 -0.30 5.31 7.21
N GLU A 31 -0.65 6.49 7.72
CA GLU A 31 0.28 7.34 8.45
C GLU A 31 0.84 6.63 9.69
N GLU A 32 -0.05 6.00 10.48
CA GLU A 32 0.38 5.24 11.65
C GLU A 32 1.26 4.06 11.29
N LEU A 33 0.91 3.34 10.22
CA LEU A 33 1.73 2.22 9.73
C LEU A 33 3.12 2.70 9.31
N SER A 34 3.20 3.88 8.68
CA SER A 34 4.46 4.48 8.28
C SER A 34 5.38 4.72 9.48
N GLN A 35 4.80 5.16 10.60
CA GLN A 35 5.54 5.38 11.84
C GLN A 35 5.94 4.05 12.49
N ASP A 36 5.00 3.11 12.55
CA ASP A 36 5.21 1.83 13.24
C ASP A 36 6.28 0.98 12.54
N PHE A 37 6.34 1.06 11.21
CA PHE A 37 7.27 0.25 10.42
C PHE A 37 8.46 1.04 9.89
N ASP A 38 8.70 2.23 10.43
CA ASP A 38 9.85 3.04 10.02
C ASP A 38 11.15 2.23 10.17
N GLY A 39 11.95 2.20 9.12
CA GLY A 39 13.18 1.42 9.06
C GLY A 39 12.98 -0.07 8.84
N LYS A 40 11.74 -0.57 8.82
CA LYS A 40 11.44 -2.01 8.64
C LYS A 40 10.74 -2.32 7.34
N ALA A 41 9.87 -1.43 6.90
CA ALA A 41 9.11 -1.58 5.66
C ALA A 41 8.87 -0.22 5.05
N THR A 42 8.70 -0.19 3.74
CA THR A 42 8.32 1.03 3.03
C THR A 42 6.80 1.13 3.02
N ILE A 43 6.28 2.24 3.51
CA ILE A 43 4.84 2.51 3.52
C ILE A 43 4.59 3.75 2.68
N ALA A 44 3.79 3.62 1.63
CA ALA A 44 3.55 4.74 0.73
C ALA A 44 2.16 4.70 0.12
N GLN A 45 1.77 5.81 -0.49
CA GLN A 45 0.49 5.96 -1.17
C GLN A 45 0.73 6.34 -2.63
N VAL A 46 -0.12 5.83 -3.51
CA VAL A 46 -0.13 6.16 -4.93
C VAL A 46 -1.51 6.70 -5.29
N ASP A 47 -1.54 7.88 -5.88
CA ASP A 47 -2.78 8.47 -6.41
C ASP A 47 -3.00 7.91 -7.81
N VAL A 48 -4.10 7.16 -7.99
CA VAL A 48 -4.37 6.48 -9.26
C VAL A 48 -4.67 7.46 -10.39
N ASP A 49 -5.15 8.66 -10.07
CA ASP A 49 -5.41 9.67 -11.09
C ASP A 49 -4.13 10.27 -11.64
N GLN A 50 -3.12 10.42 -10.78
CA GLN A 50 -1.80 10.93 -11.18
C GLN A 50 -0.90 9.85 -11.74
N SER A 51 -1.13 8.59 -11.36
CA SER A 51 -0.29 7.46 -11.76
C SER A 51 -1.12 6.36 -12.40
N GLN A 52 -1.82 6.70 -13.47
CA GLN A 52 -2.72 5.78 -14.17
C GLN A 52 -1.98 4.56 -14.72
N GLU A 53 -0.74 4.74 -15.16
CA GLU A 53 0.07 3.64 -15.67
C GLU A 53 0.33 2.58 -14.60
N LEU A 54 0.65 3.02 -13.38
CA LEU A 54 0.86 2.08 -12.28
C LEU A 54 -0.41 1.35 -11.91
N ALA A 55 -1.54 2.06 -11.85
CA ALA A 55 -2.82 1.46 -11.56
C ALA A 55 -3.16 0.38 -12.60
N ASN A 56 -2.93 0.67 -13.87
CA ASN A 56 -3.17 -0.29 -14.94
C ASN A 56 -2.22 -1.48 -14.86
N LEU A 57 -0.96 -1.21 -14.58
CA LEU A 57 0.06 -2.27 -14.48
C LEU A 57 -0.31 -3.32 -13.43
N PHE A 58 -0.84 -2.88 -12.29
CA PHE A 58 -1.20 -3.78 -11.19
C PHE A 58 -2.68 -4.16 -11.19
N GLY A 59 -3.42 -3.79 -12.22
CA GLY A 59 -4.82 -4.18 -12.35
C GLY A 59 -5.74 -3.59 -11.29
N ILE A 60 -5.46 -2.37 -10.84
CA ILE A 60 -6.25 -1.71 -9.81
C ILE A 60 -7.60 -1.32 -10.40
N ARG A 61 -8.69 -1.93 -9.91
CA ARG A 61 -10.04 -1.66 -10.39
C ARG A 61 -10.91 -0.97 -9.35
N SER A 62 -10.62 -1.20 -8.09
CA SER A 62 -11.35 -0.60 -6.97
C SER A 62 -10.36 0.08 -6.05
N ILE A 63 -10.77 1.18 -5.44
CA ILE A 63 -9.94 1.91 -4.49
C ILE A 63 -10.70 2.09 -3.16
N PRO A 64 -9.99 2.05 -2.02
CA PRO A 64 -8.55 1.80 -1.92
C PRO A 64 -8.20 0.34 -2.16
N THR A 65 -7.06 0.10 -2.78
CA THR A 65 -6.43 -1.23 -2.84
C THR A 65 -5.07 -1.11 -2.17
N MET A 66 -4.83 -1.97 -1.19
CA MET A 66 -3.53 -2.05 -0.52
C MET A 66 -2.79 -3.24 -1.07
N MET A 67 -1.58 -3.02 -1.58
CA MET A 67 -0.73 -4.10 -2.06
C MET A 67 0.53 -4.18 -1.23
N ILE A 68 0.95 -5.42 -0.96
CA ILE A 68 2.21 -5.67 -0.29
C ILE A 68 3.17 -6.28 -1.31
N PHE A 69 4.36 -5.73 -1.35
CA PHE A 69 5.44 -6.19 -2.24
C PHE A 69 6.57 -6.72 -1.39
N LYS A 70 7.26 -7.74 -1.89
CA LYS A 70 8.51 -8.22 -1.29
C LYS A 70 9.56 -8.30 -2.39
N ASP A 71 10.63 -7.54 -2.22
CA ASP A 71 11.72 -7.46 -3.18
C ASP A 71 11.22 -7.16 -4.60
N GLY A 72 10.28 -6.21 -4.69
CA GLY A 72 9.73 -5.73 -5.95
C GLY A 72 8.58 -6.52 -6.52
N LYS A 73 8.15 -7.61 -5.86
CA LYS A 73 7.08 -8.47 -6.38
C LYS A 73 5.85 -8.41 -5.49
N PRO A 74 4.64 -8.31 -6.08
CA PRO A 74 3.42 -8.33 -5.27
C PRO A 74 3.24 -9.70 -4.62
N VAL A 75 2.98 -9.70 -3.31
CA VAL A 75 2.78 -10.93 -2.53
C VAL A 75 1.40 -10.99 -1.89
N ASP A 76 0.71 -9.86 -1.75
CA ASP A 76 -0.64 -9.83 -1.18
C ASP A 76 -1.36 -8.57 -1.64
N ALA A 77 -2.69 -8.60 -1.59
CA ALA A 77 -3.53 -7.44 -1.91
C ALA A 77 -4.83 -7.50 -1.13
N LEU A 78 -5.28 -6.34 -0.67
CA LEU A 78 -6.56 -6.18 0.04
C LEU A 78 -7.32 -5.02 -0.59
N VAL A 79 -8.61 -5.18 -0.79
CA VAL A 79 -9.47 -4.16 -1.40
C VAL A 79 -10.43 -3.62 -0.35
N GLY A 80 -10.55 -2.29 -0.29
CA GLY A 80 -11.47 -1.61 0.60
C GLY A 80 -10.85 -1.28 1.95
N VAL A 81 -11.70 -0.77 2.84
CA VAL A 81 -11.27 -0.37 4.19
C VAL A 81 -11.03 -1.60 5.05
N HIS A 82 -9.88 -1.64 5.70
CA HIS A 82 -9.52 -2.72 6.61
C HIS A 82 -9.00 -2.14 7.92
N PRO A 83 -9.20 -2.83 9.06
CA PRO A 83 -8.65 -2.39 10.33
C PRO A 83 -7.12 -2.41 10.30
N LYS A 84 -6.51 -1.47 11.01
CA LYS A 84 -5.05 -1.36 11.12
C LYS A 84 -4.41 -2.68 11.52
N GLN A 85 -5.00 -3.40 12.47
CA GLN A 85 -4.45 -4.65 12.98
C GLN A 85 -4.26 -5.69 11.88
N ILE A 86 -5.23 -5.80 10.97
CA ILE A 86 -5.14 -6.74 9.84
C ILE A 86 -3.97 -6.36 8.94
N LEU A 87 -3.82 -5.07 8.66
CA LEU A 87 -2.74 -4.59 7.79
C LEU A 87 -1.38 -4.81 8.44
N MET A 88 -1.26 -4.56 9.75
CA MET A 88 -0.03 -4.84 10.51
C MET A 88 0.36 -6.31 10.41
N GLU A 89 -0.59 -7.21 10.61
CA GLU A 89 -0.35 -8.65 10.55
C GLU A 89 0.14 -9.07 9.16
N LYS A 90 -0.45 -8.51 8.13
CA LYS A 90 -0.05 -8.80 6.74
C LYS A 90 1.37 -8.34 6.44
N ILE A 91 1.73 -7.15 6.90
CA ILE A 91 3.09 -6.62 6.73
C ILE A 91 4.08 -7.47 7.53
N GLN A 92 3.79 -7.76 8.78
CA GLN A 92 4.67 -8.54 9.66
C GLN A 92 4.91 -9.95 9.12
N ALA A 93 3.89 -10.56 8.52
CA ALA A 93 4.02 -11.88 7.93
C ALA A 93 5.10 -11.91 6.84
N GLN A 94 5.28 -10.81 6.11
CA GLN A 94 6.29 -10.73 5.06
C GLN A 94 7.68 -10.38 5.60
N LEU A 95 7.75 -9.80 6.80
CA LEU A 95 9.02 -9.46 7.44
C LEU A 95 9.68 -10.67 8.13
N SER A 96 8.92 -11.71 8.36
CA SER A 96 9.41 -12.92 9.05
C SER A 96 10.26 -13.81 8.15
#